data_dcdb1d5bdda522ca2e7848141936b7a5
#
_entry.id   dcdb1d5bdda522ca2e7848141936b7a5
#
_cell.length_a   1.000
_cell.length_b   1.000
_cell.length_c   1.000
_cell.angle_alpha   90.00
_cell.angle_beta   90.00
_cell.angle_gamma   90.00
#
_symmetry.space_group_name_H-M   'P 1'
#
loop_
_entity.id
_entity.type
_entity.pdbx_description
1 polymer ?
#
loop_
_entity_poly.entity_id
_entity_poly.type
_entity_poly.pdbx_seq_one_letter_code
_entity_poly.pdbx_strand_id
1 'polypeptide(L)'
;IESVDSIELAEKIARRAVMRGITVGVLLEVNESGEASKSGCPASHAIDLAQRIGNMGGLQLQGLMTIGAHVSDETTIRAGFAHLRKTRDQILASGAPGTEHCTELSMGMTGDMELAIAEGATIVRVGTGIFGERAFI
;
A
#
# COMPACT_ATOMS: atom_id res chain seq x y z
N ILE A 1 0.24 -9.39 -3.83
CA ILE A 1 -0.86 -8.52 -4.28
C ILE A 1 -0.74 -7.20 -3.55
N GLU A 2 -0.67 -6.09 -4.28
CA GLU A 2 -0.39 -4.76 -3.71
C GLU A 2 -1.63 -3.86 -3.59
N SER A 3 -2.80 -4.33 -4.00
CA SER A 3 -4.00 -3.48 -4.09
C SER A 3 -5.15 -3.96 -3.20
N VAL A 4 -4.83 -4.49 -2.03
CA VAL A 4 -5.84 -4.89 -1.05
C VAL A 4 -6.30 -3.65 -0.30
N ASP A 5 -7.54 -3.23 -0.49
CA ASP A 5 -8.07 -1.99 0.06
C ASP A 5 -9.30 -2.16 0.95
N SER A 6 -9.76 -3.39 1.15
CA SER A 6 -10.92 -3.67 1.98
C SER A 6 -10.80 -5.02 2.68
N ILE A 7 -11.54 -5.15 3.77
CA ILE A 7 -11.63 -6.42 4.50
C ILE A 7 -12.28 -7.51 3.63
N GLU A 8 -13.30 -7.14 2.88
CA GLU A 8 -14.02 -8.09 2.00
C GLU A 8 -13.09 -8.70 0.96
N LEU A 9 -12.25 -7.88 0.33
CA LEU A 9 -11.26 -8.37 -0.64
C LEU A 9 -10.22 -9.24 0.06
N ALA A 10 -9.72 -8.81 1.20
CA ALA A 10 -8.74 -9.58 1.98
C ALA A 10 -9.30 -10.95 2.36
N GLU A 11 -10.53 -11.02 2.81
CA GLU A 11 -11.18 -12.28 3.18
C GLU A 11 -11.33 -13.22 1.98
N LYS A 12 -11.66 -12.69 0.80
CA LYS A 12 -11.76 -13.50 -0.42
C LYS A 12 -10.42 -14.11 -0.79
N ILE A 13 -9.35 -13.31 -0.73
CA ILE A 13 -8.00 -13.79 -1.03
C ILE A 13 -7.57 -14.84 0.00
N ALA A 14 -7.83 -14.57 1.27
CA ALA A 14 -7.48 -15.48 2.36
C ALA A 14 -8.17 -16.85 2.19
N ARG A 15 -9.45 -16.87 1.90
CA ARG A 15 -10.18 -18.13 1.67
C ARG A 15 -9.58 -18.93 0.53
N ARG A 16 -9.26 -18.28 -0.58
CA ARG A 16 -8.65 -18.94 -1.73
C ARG A 16 -7.26 -19.48 -1.40
N ALA A 17 -6.47 -18.71 -0.68
CA ALA A 17 -5.14 -19.14 -0.27
C ALA A 17 -5.20 -20.37 0.64
N VAL A 18 -6.08 -20.38 1.63
CA VAL A 18 -6.26 -21.51 2.54
C VAL A 18 -6.72 -22.75 1.76
N MET A 19 -7.67 -22.60 0.84
CA MET A 19 -8.15 -23.70 0.02
C MET A 19 -7.05 -24.32 -0.84
N ARG A 20 -6.07 -23.55 -1.25
CA ARG A 20 -4.93 -24.03 -2.05
C ARG A 20 -3.72 -24.43 -1.21
N GLY A 21 -3.79 -24.25 0.09
CA GLY A 21 -2.68 -24.57 0.99
C GLY A 21 -1.48 -23.64 0.82
N ILE A 22 -1.71 -22.37 0.42
CA ILE A 22 -0.64 -21.39 0.22
C ILE A 22 -0.85 -20.17 1.11
N THR A 23 0.23 -19.39 1.27
CA THR A 23 0.18 -18.07 1.90
C THR A 23 0.50 -17.02 0.85
N VAL A 24 -0.33 -16.00 0.76
CA VAL A 24 -0.18 -14.91 -0.21
C VAL A 24 0.31 -13.65 0.51
N GLY A 25 1.41 -13.08 0.03
CA GLY A 25 1.90 -11.78 0.50
C GLY A 25 1.01 -10.66 -0.05
N VAL A 26 0.58 -9.76 0.83
CA VAL A 26 -0.30 -8.65 0.44
C VAL A 26 0.21 -7.33 0.99
N LEU A 27 -0.06 -6.26 0.26
CA LEU A 27 0.11 -4.89 0.73
C LEU A 27 -1.27 -4.25 0.84
N LEU A 28 -1.48 -3.50 1.92
CA LEU A 28 -2.71 -2.73 2.10
C LEU A 28 -2.59 -1.43 1.31
N GLU A 29 -3.52 -1.21 0.39
CA GLU A 29 -3.58 0.04 -0.36
C GLU A 29 -4.29 1.11 0.45
N VAL A 30 -3.60 2.23 0.66
CA VAL A 30 -4.07 3.37 1.45
C VAL A 30 -4.23 4.59 0.54
N ASN A 31 -5.37 5.25 0.65
CA ASN A 31 -5.62 6.47 -0.10
C ASN A 31 -4.97 7.67 0.62
N GLU A 32 -3.81 8.07 0.15
CA GLU A 32 -3.09 9.25 0.65
C GLU A 32 -3.33 10.49 -0.20
N SER A 33 -4.17 10.39 -1.25
CA SER A 33 -4.45 11.51 -2.14
C SER A 33 -5.47 12.49 -1.57
N GLY A 34 -6.27 12.06 -0.61
CA GLY A 34 -7.41 12.83 -0.11
C GLY A 34 -8.60 12.89 -1.06
N GLU A 35 -8.50 12.22 -2.22
CA GLU A 35 -9.57 12.21 -3.23
C GLU A 35 -10.44 10.97 -3.05
N ALA A 36 -11.73 11.18 -2.76
CA ALA A 36 -12.66 10.07 -2.52
C ALA A 36 -12.84 9.16 -3.74
N SER A 37 -12.58 9.67 -4.94
CA SER A 37 -12.68 8.90 -6.18
C SER A 37 -11.49 7.95 -6.42
N LYS A 38 -10.41 8.08 -5.67
CA LYS A 38 -9.24 7.21 -5.76
C LYS A 38 -9.48 5.93 -4.98
N SER A 39 -8.84 4.84 -5.44
CA SER A 39 -8.83 3.57 -4.72
C SER A 39 -8.01 3.65 -3.44
N GLY A 40 -8.16 2.65 -2.60
CA GLY A 40 -7.45 2.56 -1.33
C GLY A 40 -8.37 2.84 -0.14
N CYS A 41 -8.05 2.26 1.01
CA CYS A 41 -8.79 2.53 2.22
C CYS A 41 -8.49 3.95 2.73
N PRO A 42 -9.41 4.56 3.47
CA PRO A 42 -9.10 5.84 4.12
C PRO A 42 -7.88 5.70 5.05
N ALA A 43 -7.02 6.71 5.04
CA ALA A 43 -5.80 6.69 5.86
C ALA A 43 -6.11 6.49 7.35
N SER A 44 -7.23 7.05 7.83
CA SER A 44 -7.67 6.90 9.22
C SER A 44 -8.03 5.47 9.59
N HIS A 45 -8.30 4.58 8.62
CA HIS A 45 -8.65 3.19 8.86
C HIS A 45 -7.49 2.21 8.66
N ALA A 46 -6.33 2.71 8.19
CA ALA A 46 -5.24 1.85 7.74
C ALA A 46 -4.69 0.96 8.86
N ILE A 47 -4.50 1.48 10.05
CA ILE A 47 -3.94 0.71 11.17
C ILE A 47 -4.89 -0.42 11.56
N ASP A 48 -6.18 -0.13 11.72
CA ASP A 48 -7.17 -1.16 12.07
C ASP A 48 -7.24 -2.25 10.99
N LEU A 49 -7.31 -1.86 9.73
CA LEU A 49 -7.35 -2.82 8.63
C LEU A 49 -6.08 -3.67 8.57
N ALA A 50 -4.92 -3.06 8.76
CA ALA A 50 -3.65 -3.78 8.77
C ALA A 50 -3.61 -4.84 9.87
N GLN A 51 -4.07 -4.50 11.07
CA GLN A 51 -4.11 -5.45 12.18
C GLN A 51 -5.08 -6.61 11.90
N ARG A 52 -6.23 -6.32 11.31
CA ARG A 52 -7.21 -7.34 10.94
C ARG A 52 -6.68 -8.26 9.85
N ILE A 53 -6.04 -7.70 8.81
CA ILE A 53 -5.43 -8.50 7.74
C ILE A 53 -4.29 -9.36 8.28
N GLY A 54 -3.48 -8.82 9.18
CA GLY A 54 -2.39 -9.55 9.80
C GLY A 54 -2.83 -10.82 10.54
N ASN A 55 -4.07 -10.85 11.03
CA ASN A 55 -4.64 -12.00 11.71
C ASN A 55 -5.30 -13.02 10.77
N MET A 56 -5.38 -12.75 9.48
CA MET A 56 -6.05 -13.65 8.54
C MET A 56 -5.15 -14.82 8.14
N GLY A 57 -5.63 -16.05 8.33
CA GLY A 57 -4.95 -17.24 7.80
C GLY A 57 -4.91 -17.18 6.27
N GLY A 58 -3.78 -17.58 5.68
CA GLY A 58 -3.56 -17.56 4.24
C GLY A 58 -2.98 -16.25 3.72
N LEU A 59 -2.88 -15.20 4.53
CA LEU A 59 -2.28 -13.93 4.16
C LEU A 59 -1.06 -13.62 5.01
N GLN A 60 -0.07 -12.98 4.40
CA GLN A 60 1.01 -12.32 5.12
C GLN A 60 0.99 -10.83 4.74
N LEU A 61 0.73 -9.97 5.71
CA LEU A 61 0.78 -8.54 5.51
C LEU A 61 2.24 -8.12 5.42
N GLN A 62 2.67 -7.67 4.25
CA GLN A 62 4.08 -7.33 3.98
C GLN A 62 4.36 -5.84 3.95
N GLY A 63 3.34 -5.01 3.93
CA GLY A 63 3.52 -3.57 3.89
C GLY A 63 2.28 -2.82 3.46
N LEU A 64 2.51 -1.56 3.13
CA LEU A 64 1.50 -0.63 2.64
C LEU A 64 1.83 -0.18 1.22
N MET A 65 0.81 0.23 0.49
CA MET A 65 0.93 0.78 -0.85
C MET A 65 0.07 2.01 -0.98
N THR A 66 0.52 2.98 -1.75
CA THR A 66 -0.31 4.11 -2.14
C THR A 66 -0.02 4.54 -3.56
N ILE A 67 -1.06 5.07 -4.21
CA ILE A 67 -0.91 5.85 -5.44
C ILE A 67 -0.95 7.32 -5.00
N GLY A 68 0.11 8.06 -5.28
CA GLY A 68 0.23 9.45 -4.85
C GLY A 68 -0.83 10.38 -5.44
N ALA A 69 -0.96 11.56 -4.86
CA ALA A 69 -1.88 12.57 -5.36
C ALA A 69 -1.48 13.05 -6.76
N HIS A 70 -2.47 13.25 -7.61
CA HIS A 70 -2.29 13.82 -8.95
C HIS A 70 -2.26 15.34 -8.87
N VAL A 71 -1.19 15.88 -8.27
CA VAL A 71 -0.98 17.33 -8.15
C VAL A 71 0.45 17.65 -8.53
N SER A 72 0.73 18.89 -8.89
CA SER A 72 2.07 19.33 -9.24
C SER A 72 2.90 19.80 -8.04
N ASP A 73 2.30 19.88 -6.86
CA ASP A 73 2.98 20.34 -5.64
C ASP A 73 3.76 19.21 -4.99
N GLU A 74 5.08 19.29 -5.07
CA GLU A 74 5.99 18.32 -4.47
C GLU A 74 5.81 18.18 -2.96
N THR A 75 5.52 19.27 -2.26
CA THR A 75 5.30 19.26 -0.82
C THR A 75 4.11 18.38 -0.45
N THR A 76 3.01 18.51 -1.19
CA THR A 76 1.81 17.67 -0.99
C THR A 76 2.09 16.19 -1.30
N ILE A 77 2.80 15.91 -2.39
CA ILE A 77 3.16 14.54 -2.77
C ILE A 77 4.04 13.92 -1.67
N ARG A 78 5.06 14.61 -1.23
CA ARG A 78 5.97 14.11 -0.19
C ARG A 78 5.27 13.91 1.14
N ALA A 79 4.33 14.80 1.49
CA ALA A 79 3.56 14.67 2.73
C ALA A 79 2.76 13.37 2.75
N GLY A 80 2.16 12.99 1.63
CA GLY A 80 1.44 11.70 1.52
C GLY A 80 2.36 10.51 1.71
N PHE A 81 3.53 10.53 1.09
CA PHE A 81 4.52 9.45 1.25
C PHE A 81 5.05 9.37 2.69
N ALA A 82 5.34 10.51 3.29
CA ALA A 82 5.79 10.56 4.68
C ALA A 82 4.70 10.05 5.64
N HIS A 83 3.44 10.36 5.37
CA HIS A 83 2.32 9.87 6.17
C HIS A 83 2.19 8.35 6.07
N LEU A 84 2.33 7.79 4.88
CA LEU A 84 2.30 6.34 4.69
C LEU A 84 3.43 5.65 5.48
N ARG A 85 4.64 6.23 5.43
CA ARG A 85 5.77 5.70 6.23
C ARG A 85 5.46 5.72 7.72
N LYS A 86 4.91 6.81 8.23
CA LYS A 86 4.54 6.92 9.64
C LYS A 86 3.49 5.89 10.01
N THR A 87 2.51 5.66 9.15
CA THR A 87 1.47 4.64 9.36
C THR A 87 2.09 3.25 9.45
N ARG A 88 3.02 2.91 8.54
CA ARG A 88 3.75 1.64 8.61
C ARG A 88 4.50 1.49 9.93
N ASP A 89 5.20 2.53 10.33
CA ASP A 89 5.98 2.49 11.57
C ASP A 89 5.09 2.31 12.79
N GLN A 90 3.91 2.94 12.80
CA GLN A 90 2.93 2.76 13.87
C GLN A 90 2.38 1.33 13.90
N ILE A 91 2.13 0.73 12.74
CA ILE A 91 1.68 -0.67 12.66
C ILE A 91 2.74 -1.61 13.24
N LEU A 92 3.99 -1.43 12.86
CA LEU A 92 5.10 -2.24 13.41
C LEU A 92 5.25 -2.03 14.91
N ALA A 93 5.16 -0.79 15.38
CA ALA A 93 5.29 -0.46 16.80
C ALA A 93 4.13 -0.98 17.65
N SER A 94 2.98 -1.25 17.05
CA SER A 94 1.80 -1.76 17.77
C SER A 94 2.03 -3.14 18.36
N GLY A 95 2.94 -3.93 17.78
CA GLY A 95 3.19 -5.30 18.23
C GLY A 95 2.00 -6.24 18.04
N ALA A 96 0.98 -5.86 17.27
CA ALA A 96 -0.18 -6.70 17.03
C ALA A 96 0.21 -7.97 16.26
N PRO A 97 -0.40 -9.12 16.58
CA PRO A 97 -0.07 -10.38 15.89
C PRO A 97 -0.26 -10.26 14.38
N GLY A 98 0.72 -10.74 13.62
CA GLY A 98 0.69 -10.74 12.17
C GLY A 98 1.14 -9.44 11.51
N THR A 99 1.54 -8.41 12.27
CA THR A 99 2.00 -7.14 11.72
C THR A 99 3.54 -7.02 11.64
N GLU A 100 4.26 -7.99 12.16
CA GLU A 100 5.73 -7.96 12.23
C GLU A 100 6.44 -7.94 10.87
N HIS A 101 5.75 -8.37 9.81
CA HIS A 101 6.29 -8.38 8.46
C HIS A 101 5.84 -7.17 7.61
N CYS A 102 5.12 -6.22 8.21
CA CYS A 102 4.61 -5.03 7.51
C CYS A 102 5.73 -4.00 7.35
N THR A 103 6.73 -4.33 6.54
CA THR A 103 7.95 -3.52 6.40
C THR A 103 8.02 -2.75 5.08
N GLU A 104 7.33 -3.23 4.04
CA GLU A 104 7.44 -2.65 2.71
C GLU A 104 6.59 -1.40 2.55
N LEU A 105 7.10 -0.46 1.77
CA LEU A 105 6.38 0.73 1.32
C LEU A 105 6.43 0.78 -0.20
N SER A 106 5.32 0.38 -0.83
CA SER A 106 5.15 0.49 -2.28
C SER A 106 4.53 1.85 -2.58
N MET A 107 5.36 2.78 -2.98
CA MET A 107 4.93 4.13 -3.31
C MET A 107 5.92 4.73 -4.30
N GLY A 108 5.41 5.59 -5.18
CA GLY A 108 6.20 6.20 -6.23
C GLY A 108 6.02 5.52 -7.58
N MET A 109 5.84 6.37 -8.57
CA MET A 109 5.74 6.00 -9.98
C MET A 109 6.78 6.79 -10.75
N THR A 110 6.82 6.69 -12.09
CA THR A 110 7.84 7.36 -12.89
C THR A 110 8.01 8.84 -12.55
N GLY A 111 6.89 9.57 -12.37
CA GLY A 111 6.93 11.03 -12.19
C GLY A 111 7.33 11.49 -10.79
N ASP A 112 7.16 10.66 -9.76
CA ASP A 112 7.41 11.04 -8.37
C ASP A 112 8.32 10.05 -7.62
N MET A 113 9.00 9.19 -8.36
CA MET A 113 9.87 8.14 -7.81
C MET A 113 10.94 8.68 -6.87
N GLU A 114 11.60 9.79 -7.24
CA GLU A 114 12.66 10.36 -6.42
C GLU A 114 12.14 10.86 -5.07
N LEU A 115 10.95 11.48 -5.08
CA LEU A 115 10.32 11.94 -3.86
C LEU A 115 9.95 10.77 -2.95
N ALA A 116 9.43 9.70 -3.55
CA ALA A 116 9.07 8.49 -2.82
C ALA A 116 10.29 7.82 -2.18
N ILE A 117 11.38 7.71 -2.92
CA ILE A 117 12.64 7.13 -2.40
C ILE A 117 13.16 7.97 -1.24
N ALA A 118 13.12 9.30 -1.37
CA ALA A 118 13.55 10.20 -0.30
C ALA A 118 12.70 10.02 0.98
N GLU A 119 11.44 9.62 0.85
CA GLU A 119 10.54 9.35 1.96
C GLU A 119 10.53 7.88 2.42
N GLY A 120 11.41 7.06 1.90
CA GLY A 120 11.61 5.69 2.39
C GLY A 120 10.93 4.58 1.60
N ALA A 121 10.55 4.81 0.35
CA ALA A 121 9.97 3.76 -0.49
C ALA A 121 10.92 2.56 -0.59
N THR A 122 10.36 1.37 -0.48
CA THR A 122 11.08 0.10 -0.68
C THR A 122 10.72 -0.54 -2.02
N ILE A 123 9.56 -0.19 -2.57
CA ILE A 123 9.08 -0.64 -3.88
C ILE A 123 8.60 0.60 -4.65
N VAL A 124 9.06 0.75 -5.88
CA VAL A 124 8.56 1.77 -6.80
C VAL A 124 7.99 1.10 -8.06
N ARG A 125 7.04 1.77 -8.71
CA ARG A 125 6.37 1.23 -9.89
C ARG A 125 6.68 2.12 -11.09
N VAL A 126 7.43 1.60 -12.04
CA VAL A 126 7.88 2.36 -13.21
C VAL A 126 7.16 1.79 -14.43
N GLY A 127 6.24 2.57 -15.00
CA GLY A 127 5.53 2.21 -16.21
C GLY A 127 5.99 3.05 -17.41
N THR A 128 5.56 4.31 -17.45
CA THR A 128 5.88 5.20 -18.58
C THR A 128 7.38 5.45 -18.74
N GLY A 129 8.15 5.40 -17.65
CA GLY A 129 9.62 5.55 -17.70
C GLY A 129 10.33 4.42 -18.43
N ILE A 130 9.71 3.24 -18.55
CA ILE A 130 10.26 2.08 -19.27
C ILE A 130 9.53 1.88 -20.59
N PHE A 131 8.19 1.97 -20.60
CA PHE A 131 7.36 1.60 -21.75
C PHE A 131 6.88 2.79 -22.58
N GLY A 132 7.17 4.03 -22.16
CA GLY A 132 6.68 5.23 -22.79
C GLY A 132 5.22 5.52 -22.43
N GLU A 133 4.68 6.62 -22.97
CA GLU A 133 3.30 7.02 -22.74
C GLU A 133 2.33 6.02 -23.37
N ARG A 134 1.15 5.87 -22.74
CA ARG A 134 0.11 5.03 -23.29
C ARG A 134 -0.45 5.64 -24.55
N ALA A 135 -0.53 4.81 -25.61
CA ALA A 135 -1.27 5.17 -26.80
C ALA A 135 -2.75 4.86 -26.57
N PHE A 136 -3.60 5.86 -26.73
CA PHE A 136 -5.05 5.67 -26.73
C PHE A 136 -5.49 5.48 -28.18
N ILE A 137 -6.08 4.31 -28.44
CA ILE A 137 -6.62 3.98 -29.75
C ILE A 137 -8.13 4.23 -29.72
#